data_5b5e8b92589bb7c87988dcbab1b74d69
#
_entry.id   5b5e8b92589bb7c87988dcbab1b74d69
#
_cell.length_a   1.000
_cell.length_b   1.000
_cell.length_c   1.000
_cell.angle_alpha   90.00
_cell.angle_beta   90.00
_cell.angle_gamma   90.00
#
_symmetry.space_group_name_H-M   'P 1'
#
loop_
_entity.id
_entity.type
_entity.pdbx_description
1 polymer ?
#
loop_
_entity_poly.entity_id
_entity_poly.type
_entity_poly.pdbx_seq_one_letter_code
_entity_poly.pdbx_strand_id
1 'polypeptide(L)'
;SVSLVNGNLIFAHADTAMNGNRLPVLIMHYYNSCDSDKDEFGMGYGWRTSLHQTLHKVLYNGEVEFVYTDGDGTEHFFKKNEDDQKKYSDQSGLSLMLEVGDENVTITDKGDNVMTFPLVSDTPTEDAPETGKALIQKIQDAVGNEVTVTALADSPLKIASVTDGANRVTTLHYTDGRCDRIQTPWQDENSCVRFDYNNEETLYITHEDGRMSKYEYALANGYHLLVSASAIEPHVKNQEDKKLADVTYEYSNTNAIDGLPHCITHATVTGTKDGTTLTAANVSYTYGNHMALVKDEISGKTLRYHFNDDGNQVSVDDELGYAMYTRYDRTDDNANAPINHATERSRMQRVVRNLLLDPMCEENSSVWEKSSTGTITRDQSTRQFGLVSYRLTIWSSDCVYVRQAVTLTPGKSYTLSGYVRSGGPRGVMRVAYTVGGQEITLDSEPGKVWEKTDNMPYERVAVSFTLPENAEPKVYCMAYCDMQNGFAGGNCWFDAMQLEEGLTLNHFNMVQNSDFSVTGTDGKPKAWTIGKNDASYVEVLPLDAPKDEFQAPDCLKHDNTQKIRLLGRYDRTVTYYQQFRHYGKIGDRFTVG
;
A
#
# COMPACT_ATOMS: atom_id res chain seq x y z
N SER A 1 -5.62 -0.57 14.35
CA SER A 1 -5.48 -0.08 12.97
C SER A 1 -5.02 1.38 12.98
N VAL A 2 -4.12 1.73 12.06
CA VAL A 2 -3.68 3.12 11.86
C VAL A 2 -4.14 3.56 10.48
N SER A 3 -4.84 4.67 10.39
CA SER A 3 -5.20 5.28 9.12
C SER A 3 -3.94 5.85 8.45
N LEU A 4 -3.65 5.41 7.24
CA LEU A 4 -2.48 5.88 6.49
C LEU A 4 -2.72 7.25 5.81
N VAL A 5 -3.97 7.70 5.75
CA VAL A 5 -4.32 9.02 5.19
C VAL A 5 -4.02 10.14 6.19
N ASN A 6 -4.37 9.90 7.47
CA ASN A 6 -4.39 10.96 8.48
C ASN A 6 -3.71 10.57 9.81
N GLY A 7 -3.13 9.39 9.91
CA GLY A 7 -2.43 8.94 11.12
C GLY A 7 -3.33 8.60 12.31
N ASN A 8 -4.66 8.57 12.13
CA ASN A 8 -5.60 8.24 13.18
C ASN A 8 -5.44 6.80 13.67
N LEU A 9 -5.42 6.60 14.99
CA LEU A 9 -5.45 5.29 15.61
C LEU A 9 -6.89 4.87 15.91
N ILE A 10 -7.32 3.75 15.35
CA ILE A 10 -8.50 3.01 15.79
C ILE A 10 -8.03 1.72 16.47
N PHE A 11 -8.29 1.60 17.76
CA PHE A 11 -8.03 0.41 18.54
C PHE A 11 -9.36 -0.27 18.90
N ALA A 12 -9.44 -1.59 18.76
CA ALA A 12 -10.68 -2.34 19.00
C ALA A 12 -10.46 -3.43 20.06
N HIS A 13 -11.45 -3.60 20.90
CA HIS A 13 -11.48 -4.58 21.97
C HIS A 13 -12.87 -5.23 22.03
N ALA A 14 -12.95 -6.55 22.19
CA ALA A 14 -14.21 -7.25 22.34
C ALA A 14 -14.57 -7.36 23.83
N ASP A 15 -15.73 -6.81 24.23
CA ASP A 15 -16.20 -6.83 25.61
C ASP A 15 -17.02 -8.07 25.90
N THR A 16 -18.16 -8.23 25.23
CA THR A 16 -19.08 -9.35 25.46
C THR A 16 -19.90 -9.65 24.21
N ALA A 17 -20.46 -10.85 24.13
CA ALA A 17 -21.32 -11.27 23.04
C ALA A 17 -22.55 -12.02 23.52
N MET A 18 -23.70 -11.72 22.92
CA MET A 18 -24.91 -12.50 23.02
C MET A 18 -25.09 -13.32 21.74
N ASN A 19 -24.63 -14.57 21.77
CA ASN A 19 -24.74 -15.47 20.62
C ASN A 19 -26.16 -16.06 20.52
N GLY A 20 -26.66 -16.24 19.31
CA GLY A 20 -27.98 -16.81 19.07
C GLY A 20 -28.33 -16.79 17.57
N ASN A 21 -29.45 -17.44 17.22
CA ASN A 21 -29.91 -17.56 15.83
C ASN A 21 -30.76 -16.37 15.37
N ARG A 22 -31.03 -15.41 16.26
CA ARG A 22 -31.86 -14.24 15.99
C ARG A 22 -31.06 -12.99 16.23
N LEU A 23 -30.34 -12.53 15.20
CA LEU A 23 -29.50 -11.35 15.20
C LEU A 23 -28.58 -11.25 16.44
N PRO A 24 -27.44 -11.94 16.45
CA PRO A 24 -26.51 -11.95 17.59
C PRO A 24 -25.94 -10.55 17.81
N VAL A 25 -25.66 -10.21 19.07
CA VAL A 25 -25.04 -8.94 19.45
C VAL A 25 -23.62 -9.20 19.92
N LEU A 26 -22.67 -8.51 19.31
CA LEU A 26 -21.29 -8.41 19.76
C LEU A 26 -21.04 -6.95 20.18
N ILE A 27 -20.71 -6.74 21.44
CA ILE A 27 -20.32 -5.42 21.93
C ILE A 27 -18.80 -5.33 21.85
N MET A 28 -18.34 -4.52 20.89
CA MET A 28 -16.95 -4.12 20.73
C MET A 28 -16.74 -2.74 21.33
N HIS A 29 -15.60 -2.51 21.89
CA HIS A 29 -15.17 -1.21 22.40
C HIS A 29 -14.11 -0.65 21.44
N TYR A 30 -14.32 0.53 20.90
CA TYR A 30 -13.45 1.18 19.96
C TYR A 30 -12.87 2.47 20.55
N TYR A 31 -11.56 2.62 20.46
CA TYR A 31 -10.88 3.88 20.70
C TYR A 31 -10.54 4.54 19.37
N ASN A 32 -10.81 5.83 19.26
CA ASN A 32 -10.49 6.67 18.11
C ASN A 32 -9.66 7.88 18.58
N SER A 33 -8.40 7.99 18.12
CA SER A 33 -7.51 9.07 18.58
C SER A 33 -7.97 10.46 18.13
N CYS A 34 -8.71 10.58 17.02
CA CYS A 34 -9.27 11.85 16.56
C CYS A 34 -10.42 12.36 17.44
N ASP A 35 -11.11 11.47 18.18
CA ASP A 35 -12.21 11.80 19.09
C ASP A 35 -11.76 11.84 20.57
N SER A 36 -10.45 11.73 20.84
CA SER A 36 -9.94 11.55 22.21
C SER A 36 -9.88 12.84 23.04
N ASP A 37 -10.42 13.94 22.53
CA ASP A 37 -10.64 15.19 23.24
C ASP A 37 -11.94 15.20 24.08
N LYS A 38 -12.82 14.20 23.91
CA LYS A 38 -14.15 14.12 24.55
C LYS A 38 -14.52 12.71 24.99
N ASP A 39 -15.34 12.64 26.04
CA ASP A 39 -15.99 11.42 26.54
C ASP A 39 -17.51 11.56 26.33
N GLU A 40 -17.93 11.48 25.06
CA GLU A 40 -19.31 11.74 24.63
C GLU A 40 -20.29 10.65 25.10
N PHE A 41 -19.81 9.43 25.16
CA PHE A 41 -20.63 8.23 25.42
C PHE A 41 -20.51 7.71 26.86
N GLY A 42 -19.65 8.31 27.68
CA GLY A 42 -19.36 7.83 29.02
C GLY A 42 -18.53 6.53 29.04
N MET A 43 -17.79 6.26 27.97
CA MET A 43 -16.94 5.08 27.84
C MET A 43 -15.45 5.38 28.04
N GLY A 44 -15.11 6.63 28.36
CA GLY A 44 -13.77 7.18 28.39
C GLY A 44 -13.44 8.03 27.16
N TYR A 45 -12.43 8.86 27.25
CA TYR A 45 -12.01 9.77 26.19
C TYR A 45 -11.62 9.02 24.90
N GLY A 46 -12.31 9.34 23.81
CA GLY A 46 -12.13 8.69 22.50
C GLY A 46 -12.74 7.29 22.38
N TRP A 47 -13.38 6.78 23.43
CA TRP A 47 -13.98 5.44 23.42
C TRP A 47 -15.47 5.46 23.13
N ARG A 48 -15.92 4.45 22.37
CA ARG A 48 -17.33 4.14 22.09
C ARG A 48 -17.51 2.62 21.97
N THR A 49 -18.72 2.12 22.06
CA THR A 49 -19.02 0.73 21.70
C THR A 49 -19.51 0.65 20.26
N SER A 50 -19.48 -0.54 19.66
CA SER A 50 -20.04 -0.83 18.33
C SER A 50 -21.49 -0.40 18.15
N LEU A 51 -22.22 -0.17 19.23
CA LEU A 51 -23.61 0.27 19.23
C LEU A 51 -23.80 1.78 19.49
N HIS A 52 -22.73 2.53 19.77
CA HIS A 52 -22.78 3.99 19.81
C HIS A 52 -22.72 4.57 18.39
N GLN A 53 -23.67 4.13 17.57
CA GLN A 53 -23.86 4.63 16.21
C GLN A 53 -24.76 5.86 16.24
N THR A 54 -24.36 6.93 15.56
CA THR A 54 -25.08 8.20 15.65
C THR A 54 -25.40 8.76 14.28
N LEU A 55 -26.45 9.59 14.25
CA LEU A 55 -26.88 10.33 13.07
C LEU A 55 -27.05 11.82 13.42
N HIS A 56 -26.53 12.69 12.59
CA HIS A 56 -26.73 14.15 12.71
C HIS A 56 -26.79 14.80 11.32
N LYS A 57 -27.07 16.10 11.28
CA LYS A 57 -27.04 16.88 10.04
C LYS A 57 -25.90 17.88 10.08
N VAL A 58 -25.32 18.13 8.90
CA VAL A 58 -24.29 19.16 8.71
C VAL A 58 -24.69 20.09 7.56
N LEU A 59 -24.22 21.34 7.62
CA LEU A 59 -24.30 22.28 6.52
C LEU A 59 -22.96 22.23 5.76
N TYR A 60 -22.96 21.64 4.60
CA TYR A 60 -21.77 21.52 3.76
C TYR A 60 -22.01 22.21 2.40
N ASN A 61 -21.17 23.19 2.05
CA ASN A 61 -21.29 23.98 0.82
C ASN A 61 -22.69 24.57 0.56
N GLY A 62 -23.40 24.96 1.65
CA GLY A 62 -24.75 25.52 1.58
C GLY A 62 -25.87 24.48 1.43
N GLU A 63 -25.56 23.21 1.41
CA GLU A 63 -26.54 22.10 1.39
C GLU A 63 -26.56 21.37 2.72
N VAL A 64 -27.74 20.89 3.13
CA VAL A 64 -27.90 20.09 4.35
C VAL A 64 -27.70 18.62 4.00
N GLU A 65 -26.68 18.03 4.58
CA GLU A 65 -26.38 16.61 4.43
C GLU A 65 -26.56 15.88 5.77
N PHE A 66 -26.78 14.56 5.71
CA PHE A 66 -26.75 13.71 6.91
C PHE A 66 -25.37 13.06 7.04
N VAL A 67 -24.90 12.97 8.28
CA VAL A 67 -23.69 12.23 8.65
C VAL A 67 -24.10 11.10 9.59
N TYR A 68 -23.85 9.89 9.16
CA TYR A 68 -23.95 8.69 9.98
C TYR A 68 -22.55 8.30 10.46
N THR A 69 -22.36 8.25 11.77
CA THR A 69 -21.14 7.75 12.38
C THR A 69 -21.38 6.33 12.84
N ASP A 70 -20.63 5.38 12.31
CA ASP A 70 -20.75 3.96 12.65
C ASP A 70 -20.10 3.61 14.00
N GLY A 71 -20.08 2.29 14.33
CA GLY A 71 -19.63 1.82 15.64
C GLY A 71 -18.14 2.01 15.91
N ASP A 72 -17.29 2.14 14.89
CA ASP A 72 -15.85 2.41 15.06
C ASP A 72 -15.51 3.90 14.97
N GLY A 73 -16.49 4.75 14.69
CA GLY A 73 -16.34 6.20 14.58
C GLY A 73 -16.12 6.69 13.15
N THR A 74 -16.23 5.81 12.15
CA THR A 74 -16.13 6.25 10.75
C THR A 74 -17.40 7.01 10.34
N GLU A 75 -17.22 8.14 9.71
CA GLU A 75 -18.30 9.01 9.24
C GLU A 75 -18.66 8.70 7.79
N HIS A 76 -19.97 8.60 7.53
CA HIS A 76 -20.55 8.35 6.22
C HIS A 76 -21.50 9.48 5.86
N PHE A 77 -21.22 10.17 4.78
CA PHE A 77 -21.98 11.32 4.31
C PHE A 77 -23.08 10.90 3.34
N PHE A 78 -24.26 11.47 3.52
CA PHE A 78 -25.44 11.19 2.72
C PHE A 78 -25.91 12.46 2.02
N LYS A 79 -25.88 12.42 0.69
CA LYS A 79 -26.36 13.50 -0.15
C LYS A 79 -27.83 13.29 -0.56
N LYS A 80 -28.59 14.37 -0.57
CA LYS A 80 -30.01 14.37 -0.92
C LYS A 80 -30.24 13.94 -2.36
N ASN A 81 -31.25 13.08 -2.60
CA ASN A 81 -31.63 12.68 -3.93
C ASN A 81 -32.43 13.79 -4.62
N GLU A 82 -32.17 14.05 -5.89
CA GLU A 82 -32.87 15.07 -6.65
C GLU A 82 -34.35 14.72 -6.89
N ASP A 83 -34.64 13.44 -7.09
CA ASP A 83 -35.98 12.93 -7.42
C ASP A 83 -36.87 12.68 -6.19
N ASP A 84 -36.29 12.50 -5.00
CA ASP A 84 -37.03 12.22 -3.76
C ASP A 84 -36.44 12.98 -2.57
N GLN A 85 -37.18 13.99 -2.12
CA GLN A 85 -36.76 14.89 -1.04
C GLN A 85 -36.61 14.22 0.33
N LYS A 86 -37.15 13.00 0.51
CA LYS A 86 -37.04 12.21 1.75
C LYS A 86 -35.89 11.22 1.71
N LYS A 87 -35.23 11.01 0.57
CA LYS A 87 -34.16 10.02 0.38
C LYS A 87 -32.79 10.67 0.19
N TYR A 88 -31.79 10.01 0.75
CA TYR A 88 -30.41 10.43 0.69
C TYR A 88 -29.53 9.22 0.36
N SER A 89 -28.58 9.40 -0.51
CA SER A 89 -27.65 8.34 -0.95
C SER A 89 -26.28 8.51 -0.31
N ASP A 90 -25.70 7.40 0.13
CA ASP A 90 -24.36 7.31 0.66
C ASP A 90 -23.31 7.72 -0.38
N GLN A 91 -22.38 8.57 0.02
CA GLN A 91 -21.28 9.04 -0.80
C GLN A 91 -20.03 8.15 -0.71
N SER A 92 -19.97 7.25 0.27
CA SER A 92 -18.81 6.39 0.53
C SER A 92 -18.77 5.10 -0.30
N GLY A 93 -19.83 4.82 -1.09
CA GLY A 93 -19.91 3.61 -1.93
C GLY A 93 -20.29 2.33 -1.19
N LEU A 94 -20.78 2.43 0.05
CA LEU A 94 -21.33 1.31 0.82
C LEU A 94 -22.73 0.91 0.33
N SER A 95 -23.33 1.76 -0.52
CA SER A 95 -24.70 1.60 -1.03
C SER A 95 -25.75 1.56 0.08
N LEU A 96 -25.57 2.42 1.07
CA LEU A 96 -26.56 2.69 2.09
C LEU A 96 -27.60 3.68 1.54
N MET A 97 -28.86 3.47 1.89
CA MET A 97 -29.96 4.39 1.56
C MET A 97 -30.56 4.94 2.84
N LEU A 98 -30.54 6.25 3.00
CA LEU A 98 -31.17 6.92 4.13
C LEU A 98 -32.55 7.46 3.68
N GLU A 99 -33.59 7.23 4.51
CA GLU A 99 -34.93 7.74 4.29
C GLU A 99 -35.45 8.45 5.56
N VAL A 100 -35.96 9.66 5.36
CA VAL A 100 -36.52 10.50 6.45
C VAL A 100 -38.03 10.23 6.53
N GLY A 101 -38.43 9.53 7.59
CA GLY A 101 -39.84 9.30 7.95
C GLY A 101 -40.45 10.46 8.75
N ASP A 102 -41.68 10.26 9.22
CA ASP A 102 -42.40 11.29 10.01
C ASP A 102 -41.96 11.31 11.47
N GLU A 103 -41.51 10.18 12.04
CA GLU A 103 -41.08 10.04 13.44
C GLU A 103 -39.61 9.60 13.59
N ASN A 104 -39.01 9.06 12.55
CA ASN A 104 -37.68 8.47 12.57
C ASN A 104 -36.94 8.66 11.24
N VAL A 105 -35.66 8.34 11.26
CA VAL A 105 -34.82 8.22 10.06
C VAL A 105 -34.32 6.78 9.99
N THR A 106 -34.37 6.18 8.81
CA THR A 106 -33.88 4.81 8.57
C THR A 106 -32.70 4.81 7.60
N ILE A 107 -31.76 3.90 7.83
CA ILE A 107 -30.67 3.59 6.90
C ILE A 107 -30.78 2.11 6.55
N THR A 108 -30.89 1.80 5.26
CA THR A 108 -31.01 0.43 4.73
C THR A 108 -29.77 0.06 3.94
N ASP A 109 -29.22 -1.11 4.19
CA ASP A 109 -28.08 -1.66 3.46
C ASP A 109 -28.51 -2.57 2.29
N LYS A 110 -27.54 -3.07 1.51
CA LYS A 110 -27.78 -4.00 0.38
C LYS A 110 -28.39 -5.36 0.79
N GLY A 111 -28.28 -5.72 2.07
CA GLY A 111 -28.83 -6.96 2.63
C GLY A 111 -30.22 -6.79 3.19
N ASP A 112 -30.87 -5.64 2.94
CA ASP A 112 -32.16 -5.25 3.51
C ASP A 112 -32.16 -5.17 5.06
N ASN A 113 -30.98 -4.98 5.67
CA ASN A 113 -30.88 -4.66 7.09
C ASN A 113 -31.19 -3.17 7.28
N VAL A 114 -31.97 -2.87 8.31
CA VAL A 114 -32.47 -1.50 8.58
C VAL A 114 -31.97 -1.03 9.94
N MET A 115 -31.29 0.11 9.94
CA MET A 115 -30.92 0.86 11.14
C MET A 115 -31.93 2.02 11.32
N THR A 116 -32.45 2.20 12.54
CA THR A 116 -33.44 3.21 12.86
C THR A 116 -32.90 4.19 13.90
N PHE A 117 -33.03 5.47 13.60
CA PHE A 117 -32.64 6.58 14.47
C PHE A 117 -33.84 7.48 14.80
N PRO A 118 -33.83 8.20 15.93
CA PRO A 118 -34.78 9.27 16.17
C PRO A 118 -34.76 10.32 15.06
N LEU A 119 -35.84 11.01 14.85
CA LEU A 119 -35.89 12.13 13.92
C LEU A 119 -34.94 13.25 14.37
N VAL A 120 -34.00 13.64 13.52
CA VAL A 120 -33.15 14.83 13.72
C VAL A 120 -33.96 16.03 13.22
N SER A 121 -34.67 16.71 14.12
CA SER A 121 -35.57 17.83 13.79
C SER A 121 -34.83 19.11 13.45
N ASP A 122 -33.70 19.36 14.12
CA ASP A 122 -32.94 20.59 13.98
C ASP A 122 -32.36 20.75 12.58
N THR A 123 -32.18 21.98 12.15
CA THR A 123 -31.56 22.29 10.86
C THR A 123 -30.26 23.06 11.13
N PRO A 124 -29.13 22.62 10.56
CA PRO A 124 -27.87 23.33 10.73
C PRO A 124 -27.92 24.70 10.04
N THR A 125 -27.16 25.66 10.56
CA THR A 125 -27.07 27.05 10.06
C THR A 125 -25.59 27.43 9.89
N GLU A 126 -25.29 28.55 9.25
CA GLU A 126 -23.91 29.06 9.14
C GLU A 126 -23.24 29.28 10.50
N ASP A 127 -24.03 29.71 11.53
CA ASP A 127 -23.54 29.94 12.90
C ASP A 127 -23.44 28.64 13.73
N ALA A 128 -24.19 27.60 13.35
CA ALA A 128 -24.19 26.26 13.95
C ALA A 128 -24.25 25.21 12.84
N PRO A 129 -23.09 24.88 12.23
CA PRO A 129 -23.04 24.06 11.02
C PRO A 129 -23.39 22.59 11.26
N GLU A 130 -23.53 22.16 12.52
CA GLU A 130 -23.90 20.79 12.90
C GLU A 130 -25.08 20.80 13.87
N THR A 131 -25.95 19.78 13.77
CA THR A 131 -27.02 19.55 14.75
C THR A 131 -26.53 18.65 15.89
N GLY A 132 -27.38 18.51 16.93
CA GLY A 132 -27.20 17.45 17.92
C GLY A 132 -27.25 16.05 17.27
N LYS A 133 -26.52 15.10 17.86
CA LYS A 133 -26.46 13.70 17.43
C LYS A 133 -27.65 12.91 17.98
N ALA A 134 -28.20 12.02 17.16
CA ALA A 134 -29.20 11.03 17.56
C ALA A 134 -28.57 9.65 17.62
N LEU A 135 -28.71 8.95 18.76
CA LEU A 135 -28.21 7.58 18.94
C LEU A 135 -29.14 6.58 18.24
N ILE A 136 -28.58 5.53 17.65
CA ILE A 136 -29.35 4.43 17.07
C ILE A 136 -30.33 3.83 18.09
N GLN A 137 -31.55 3.52 17.64
CA GLN A 137 -32.58 2.89 18.47
C GLN A 137 -32.78 1.43 18.15
N LYS A 138 -32.61 1.04 16.88
CA LYS A 138 -32.91 -0.31 16.43
C LYS A 138 -32.06 -0.72 15.23
N ILE A 139 -31.70 -2.00 15.20
CA ILE A 139 -31.13 -2.69 14.05
C ILE A 139 -32.06 -3.86 13.76
N GLN A 140 -32.53 -3.99 12.51
CA GLN A 140 -33.40 -5.06 12.06
C GLN A 140 -32.76 -5.77 10.88
N ASP A 141 -32.74 -7.11 10.88
CA ASP A 141 -32.30 -7.89 9.73
C ASP A 141 -33.43 -8.07 8.68
N ALA A 142 -33.06 -8.56 7.51
CA ALA A 142 -34.01 -8.78 6.39
C ALA A 142 -35.16 -9.75 6.69
N VAL A 143 -35.06 -10.56 7.76
CA VAL A 143 -36.11 -11.51 8.17
C VAL A 143 -36.91 -11.04 9.40
N GLY A 144 -36.66 -9.80 9.86
CA GLY A 144 -37.44 -9.15 10.91
C GLY A 144 -36.98 -9.41 12.34
N ASN A 145 -35.79 -10.00 12.56
CA ASN A 145 -35.21 -10.02 13.90
C ASN A 145 -34.68 -8.63 14.27
N GLU A 146 -34.83 -8.22 15.52
CA GLU A 146 -34.50 -6.87 15.95
C GLU A 146 -33.52 -6.87 17.14
N VAL A 147 -32.58 -5.93 17.12
CA VAL A 147 -31.78 -5.50 18.26
C VAL A 147 -32.24 -4.09 18.60
N THR A 148 -32.64 -3.87 19.86
CA THR A 148 -33.08 -2.55 20.34
C THR A 148 -32.03 -1.96 21.26
N VAL A 149 -31.68 -0.72 21.05
CA VAL A 149 -30.78 0.08 21.89
C VAL A 149 -31.60 1.12 22.64
N THR A 150 -31.52 1.11 23.96
CA THR A 150 -32.22 2.06 24.83
C THR A 150 -31.21 3.01 25.47
N ALA A 151 -31.38 4.30 25.27
CA ALA A 151 -30.54 5.35 25.86
C ALA A 151 -30.94 5.64 27.32
N LEU A 152 -30.02 6.24 28.09
CA LEU A 152 -30.34 6.83 29.38
C LEU A 152 -31.25 8.06 29.19
N ALA A 153 -32.26 8.21 30.05
CA ALA A 153 -33.23 9.30 29.95
C ALA A 153 -32.59 10.70 30.02
N ASP A 154 -31.59 10.87 30.88
CA ASP A 154 -30.90 12.13 31.12
C ASP A 154 -29.62 12.32 30.30
N SER A 155 -29.26 11.34 29.47
CA SER A 155 -28.02 11.32 28.66
C SER A 155 -28.26 10.53 27.36
N PRO A 156 -28.89 11.15 26.35
CA PRO A 156 -29.43 10.43 25.18
C PRO A 156 -28.38 9.78 24.28
N LEU A 157 -27.10 10.04 24.47
CA LEU A 157 -26.01 9.36 23.76
C LEU A 157 -25.40 8.19 24.54
N LYS A 158 -25.80 8.00 25.82
CA LYS A 158 -25.34 6.87 26.65
C LYS A 158 -26.35 5.72 26.60
N ILE A 159 -25.86 4.52 26.35
CA ILE A 159 -26.69 3.32 26.24
C ILE A 159 -27.03 2.80 27.64
N ALA A 160 -28.31 2.69 27.98
CA ALA A 160 -28.77 2.05 29.20
C ALA A 160 -28.84 0.53 29.06
N SER A 161 -29.38 0.05 27.92
CA SER A 161 -29.49 -1.38 27.66
C SER A 161 -29.56 -1.70 26.18
N VAL A 162 -29.24 -2.96 25.88
CA VAL A 162 -29.34 -3.56 24.55
C VAL A 162 -30.16 -4.82 24.65
N THR A 163 -31.26 -4.91 23.89
CA THR A 163 -32.13 -6.08 23.81
C THR A 163 -31.90 -6.78 22.48
N ASP A 164 -31.50 -8.04 22.49
CA ASP A 164 -31.25 -8.81 21.27
C ASP A 164 -32.54 -9.41 20.67
N GLY A 165 -32.44 -10.03 19.50
CA GLY A 165 -33.56 -10.66 18.81
C GLY A 165 -34.22 -11.83 19.53
N ALA A 166 -33.66 -12.31 20.62
CA ALA A 166 -34.24 -13.31 21.52
C ALA A 166 -34.85 -12.71 22.82
N ASN A 167 -34.99 -11.38 22.88
CA ASN A 167 -35.44 -10.60 24.04
C ASN A 167 -34.53 -10.71 25.27
N ARG A 168 -33.25 -10.99 25.10
CA ARG A 168 -32.27 -10.99 26.19
C ARG A 168 -31.71 -9.58 26.33
N VAL A 169 -31.62 -9.10 27.57
CA VAL A 169 -31.22 -7.71 27.86
C VAL A 169 -29.83 -7.68 28.46
N THR A 170 -28.92 -6.96 27.80
CA THR A 170 -27.62 -6.58 28.36
C THR A 170 -27.73 -5.13 28.87
N THR A 171 -27.30 -4.90 30.11
CA THR A 171 -27.40 -3.60 30.79
C THR A 171 -26.02 -2.97 30.94
N LEU A 172 -25.91 -1.66 30.65
CA LEU A 172 -24.74 -0.86 30.93
C LEU A 172 -25.01 -0.05 32.19
N HIS A 173 -24.11 -0.11 33.15
CA HIS A 173 -24.20 0.61 34.41
C HIS A 173 -23.19 1.75 34.42
N TYR A 174 -23.58 2.87 35.05
CA TYR A 174 -22.78 4.08 35.08
C TYR A 174 -22.57 4.58 36.51
N THR A 175 -21.34 4.98 36.84
CA THR A 175 -20.96 5.67 38.06
C THR A 175 -20.24 6.96 37.68
N ASP A 176 -20.64 8.08 38.29
CA ASP A 176 -20.07 9.42 37.99
C ASP A 176 -20.03 9.77 36.50
N GLY A 177 -21.06 9.30 35.76
CA GLY A 177 -21.21 9.59 34.33
C GLY A 177 -20.43 8.68 33.39
N ARG A 178 -19.63 7.74 33.89
CA ARG A 178 -18.87 6.74 33.12
C ARG A 178 -19.41 5.35 33.32
N CYS A 179 -19.39 4.53 32.26
CA CYS A 179 -19.78 3.13 32.30
C CYS A 179 -18.80 2.36 33.18
N ASP A 180 -19.28 1.74 34.25
CA ASP A 180 -18.45 0.93 35.15
C ASP A 180 -18.55 -0.57 34.86
N ARG A 181 -19.62 -1.04 34.19
CA ARG A 181 -19.77 -2.45 33.80
C ARG A 181 -20.81 -2.67 32.71
N ILE A 182 -20.59 -3.72 31.95
CA ILE A 182 -21.54 -4.28 30.97
C ILE A 182 -21.93 -5.66 31.45
N GLN A 183 -23.23 -5.88 31.71
CA GLN A 183 -23.76 -7.09 32.34
C GLN A 183 -24.79 -7.75 31.44
N THR A 184 -24.56 -9.00 31.07
CA THR A 184 -25.52 -9.84 30.32
C THR A 184 -26.52 -10.48 31.29
N PRO A 185 -27.68 -11.04 30.82
CA PRO A 185 -28.74 -11.57 31.69
C PRO A 185 -28.31 -12.75 32.58
N TRP A 186 -27.24 -13.43 32.24
CA TRP A 186 -26.72 -14.60 32.99
C TRP A 186 -25.53 -14.31 33.88
N GLN A 187 -25.13 -13.08 33.98
CA GLN A 187 -23.98 -12.63 34.77
C GLN A 187 -24.41 -11.91 36.04
N ASP A 188 -23.57 -11.94 37.03
CA ASP A 188 -23.66 -11.09 38.22
C ASP A 188 -22.59 -10.00 38.20
N GLU A 189 -22.53 -9.17 39.22
CA GLU A 189 -21.59 -8.04 39.32
C GLU A 189 -20.11 -8.48 39.32
N ASN A 190 -19.79 -9.73 39.61
CA ASN A 190 -18.43 -10.25 39.69
C ASN A 190 -17.99 -10.98 38.42
N SER A 191 -18.93 -11.43 37.60
CA SER A 191 -18.71 -12.22 36.38
C SER A 191 -18.96 -11.44 35.08
N CYS A 192 -19.23 -10.14 35.16
CA CYS A 192 -19.42 -9.26 34.01
C CYS A 192 -18.15 -8.49 33.64
N VAL A 193 -18.18 -7.82 32.48
CA VAL A 193 -17.11 -6.92 32.08
C VAL A 193 -17.16 -5.66 32.93
N ARG A 194 -16.04 -5.26 33.52
CA ARG A 194 -15.93 -4.10 34.40
C ARG A 194 -14.85 -3.14 33.93
N PHE A 195 -15.12 -1.84 34.08
CA PHE A 195 -14.24 -0.74 33.72
C PHE A 195 -13.85 0.02 34.98
N ASP A 196 -12.56 0.16 35.23
CA ASP A 196 -12.00 0.94 36.34
C ASP A 196 -11.13 2.07 35.79
N TYR A 197 -11.64 3.29 35.91
CA TYR A 197 -10.95 4.52 35.47
C TYR A 197 -10.08 5.05 36.61
N ASN A 198 -8.81 4.68 36.60
CA ASN A 198 -7.86 5.16 37.57
C ASN A 198 -7.26 6.51 37.08
N ASN A 199 -7.91 7.63 37.49
CA ASN A 199 -7.66 8.96 36.96
C ASN A 199 -7.92 9.06 35.42
N GLU A 200 -7.47 10.13 34.78
CA GLU A 200 -7.67 10.33 33.34
C GLU A 200 -6.60 9.67 32.47
N GLU A 201 -5.60 9.02 33.09
CA GLU A 201 -4.43 8.47 32.39
C GLU A 201 -4.47 6.94 32.26
N THR A 202 -5.37 6.26 32.97
CA THR A 202 -5.38 4.79 32.97
C THR A 202 -6.79 4.22 33.07
N LEU A 203 -7.09 3.27 32.18
CA LEU A 203 -8.31 2.46 32.20
C LEU A 203 -7.92 0.98 32.35
N TYR A 204 -8.50 0.30 33.34
CA TYR A 204 -8.46 -1.15 33.47
C TYR A 204 -9.78 -1.76 33.02
N ILE A 205 -9.72 -2.82 32.24
CA ILE A 205 -10.88 -3.63 31.88
C ILE A 205 -10.68 -5.04 32.44
N THR A 206 -11.61 -5.48 33.30
CA THR A 206 -11.67 -6.88 33.76
C THR A 206 -12.68 -7.60 32.91
N HIS A 207 -12.25 -8.65 32.19
CA HIS A 207 -13.07 -9.49 31.33
C HIS A 207 -13.91 -10.50 32.13
N GLU A 208 -14.92 -11.08 31.49
CA GLU A 208 -15.81 -12.09 32.06
C GLU A 208 -15.05 -13.30 32.63
N ASP A 209 -13.91 -13.67 32.03
CA ASP A 209 -13.07 -14.79 32.45
C ASP A 209 -11.98 -14.40 33.46
N GLY A 210 -11.98 -13.14 33.94
CA GLY A 210 -11.03 -12.61 34.90
C GLY A 210 -9.72 -12.15 34.33
N ARG A 211 -9.48 -12.26 33.01
CA ARG A 211 -8.34 -11.60 32.35
C ARG A 211 -8.48 -10.10 32.47
N MET A 212 -7.35 -9.41 32.42
CA MET A 212 -7.33 -7.95 32.53
C MET A 212 -6.58 -7.31 31.38
N SER A 213 -7.11 -6.17 30.93
CA SER A 213 -6.45 -5.26 30.01
C SER A 213 -6.21 -3.92 30.70
N LYS A 214 -5.09 -3.30 30.36
CA LYS A 214 -4.73 -1.95 30.83
C LYS A 214 -4.48 -1.05 29.64
N TYR A 215 -5.06 0.13 29.67
CA TYR A 215 -4.88 1.18 28.66
C TYR A 215 -4.30 2.40 29.34
N GLU A 216 -3.19 2.90 28.79
CA GLU A 216 -2.47 4.06 29.32
C GLU A 216 -2.50 5.19 28.30
N TYR A 217 -2.74 6.41 28.77
CA TYR A 217 -2.89 7.60 27.93
C TYR A 217 -1.84 8.66 28.25
N ALA A 218 -1.42 9.39 27.22
CA ALA A 218 -0.69 10.65 27.37
C ALA A 218 -1.64 11.81 27.04
N LEU A 219 -1.68 12.80 27.93
CA LEU A 219 -2.47 14.01 27.71
C LEU A 219 -1.65 15.00 26.87
N ALA A 220 -2.12 15.36 25.69
CA ALA A 220 -1.48 16.32 24.81
C ALA A 220 -2.51 17.22 24.11
N ASN A 221 -2.41 18.54 24.31
CA ASN A 221 -3.30 19.54 23.70
C ASN A 221 -4.80 19.30 23.92
N GLY A 222 -5.19 18.71 25.04
CA GLY A 222 -6.57 18.34 25.35
C GLY A 222 -7.00 16.96 24.87
N TYR A 223 -6.15 16.24 24.16
CA TYR A 223 -6.40 14.85 23.69
C TYR A 223 -5.81 13.83 24.65
N HIS A 224 -6.55 12.75 24.92
CA HIS A 224 -6.10 11.59 25.69
C HIS A 224 -5.60 10.52 24.73
N LEU A 225 -4.33 10.61 24.35
CA LEU A 225 -3.72 9.75 23.35
C LEU A 225 -3.35 8.39 23.94
N LEU A 226 -3.90 7.30 23.40
CA LEU A 226 -3.59 5.93 23.82
C LEU A 226 -2.13 5.59 23.48
N VAL A 227 -1.26 5.51 24.50
CA VAL A 227 0.17 5.20 24.32
C VAL A 227 0.52 3.75 24.62
N SER A 228 -0.31 3.03 25.38
CA SER A 228 -0.10 1.61 25.66
C SER A 228 -1.44 0.88 25.80
N ALA A 229 -1.54 -0.30 25.22
CA ALA A 229 -2.62 -1.25 25.40
C ALA A 229 -2.03 -2.61 25.77
N SER A 230 -2.22 -3.05 27.02
CA SER A 230 -1.54 -4.23 27.58
C SER A 230 -2.55 -5.29 28.04
N ALA A 231 -2.23 -6.55 27.77
CA ALA A 231 -2.79 -7.65 28.55
C ALA A 231 -1.93 -7.84 29.81
N ILE A 232 -2.54 -7.87 30.98
CA ILE A 232 -1.83 -7.96 32.26
C ILE A 232 -2.31 -9.17 33.09
N GLU A 233 -1.46 -9.64 34.02
CA GLU A 233 -1.94 -10.49 35.10
C GLU A 233 -2.93 -9.70 35.99
N PRO A 234 -3.82 -10.36 36.76
CA PRO A 234 -4.77 -9.66 37.63
C PRO A 234 -4.08 -8.59 38.48
N HIS A 235 -4.59 -7.35 38.36
CA HIS A 235 -4.04 -6.19 39.04
C HIS A 235 -4.06 -6.35 40.56
N VAL A 236 -2.93 -6.11 41.20
CA VAL A 236 -2.80 -6.10 42.67
C VAL A 236 -2.48 -4.68 43.11
N LYS A 237 -3.37 -4.10 43.93
CA LYS A 237 -3.23 -2.74 44.43
C LYS A 237 -1.86 -2.51 45.07
N ASN A 238 -1.18 -1.43 44.70
CA ASN A 238 0.17 -1.04 45.13
C ASN A 238 1.31 -1.96 44.65
N GLN A 239 1.10 -2.76 43.63
CA GLN A 239 2.15 -3.49 42.91
C GLN A 239 2.21 -3.02 41.45
N GLU A 240 3.38 -3.16 40.84
CA GLU A 240 3.53 -2.91 39.40
C GLU A 240 2.83 -4.00 38.60
N ASP A 241 2.11 -3.60 37.55
CA ASP A 241 1.38 -4.54 36.70
C ASP A 241 2.35 -5.39 35.89
N LYS A 242 2.13 -6.70 35.90
CA LYS A 242 2.90 -7.64 35.10
C LYS A 242 2.27 -7.79 33.73
N LYS A 243 2.89 -7.16 32.73
CA LYS A 243 2.47 -7.22 31.34
C LYS A 243 2.77 -8.59 30.71
N LEU A 244 1.77 -9.20 30.09
CA LEU A 244 1.86 -10.44 29.30
C LEU A 244 2.10 -10.13 27.83
N ALA A 245 1.41 -9.10 27.32
CA ALA A 245 1.59 -8.53 25.98
C ALA A 245 1.32 -7.03 26.06
N ASP A 246 1.94 -6.27 25.18
CA ASP A 246 1.78 -4.82 25.13
C ASP A 246 1.86 -4.34 23.68
N VAL A 247 1.05 -3.35 23.34
CA VAL A 247 1.16 -2.56 22.13
C VAL A 247 1.39 -1.13 22.54
N THR A 248 2.52 -0.56 22.15
CA THR A 248 2.84 0.84 22.42
C THR A 248 2.75 1.69 21.16
N TYR A 249 2.32 2.93 21.33
CA TYR A 249 2.17 3.90 20.24
C TYR A 249 2.93 5.19 20.56
N GLU A 250 3.59 5.74 19.55
CA GLU A 250 4.21 7.05 19.60
C GLU A 250 3.50 7.98 18.62
N TYR A 251 3.34 9.24 19.02
CA TYR A 251 2.63 10.26 18.25
C TYR A 251 3.57 11.39 17.85
N SER A 252 3.31 12.00 16.71
CA SER A 252 4.01 13.20 16.28
C SER A 252 3.62 14.38 17.16
N ASN A 253 4.59 15.16 17.60
CA ASN A 253 4.35 16.44 18.29
C ASN A 253 4.14 17.61 17.31
N THR A 254 4.32 17.37 16.02
CA THR A 254 4.09 18.35 14.95
C THR A 254 2.90 17.89 14.12
N ASN A 255 2.00 18.80 13.79
CA ASN A 255 0.92 18.52 12.85
C ASN A 255 1.54 18.16 11.50
N ALA A 256 1.68 16.86 11.24
CA ALA A 256 2.20 16.37 9.96
C ALA A 256 1.18 16.56 8.83
N ILE A 257 -0.10 16.76 9.20
CA ILE A 257 -1.23 16.97 8.28
C ILE A 257 -2.10 18.07 8.88
N ASP A 258 -2.45 19.06 8.08
CA ASP A 258 -3.28 20.19 8.50
C ASP A 258 -4.60 19.70 9.12
N GLY A 259 -4.88 20.18 10.33
CA GLY A 259 -6.12 19.94 11.06
C GLY A 259 -6.14 18.72 11.98
N LEU A 260 -5.10 17.89 12.02
CA LEU A 260 -5.04 16.74 12.94
C LEU A 260 -4.10 17.03 14.12
N PRO A 261 -4.55 16.74 15.35
CA PRO A 261 -3.77 17.08 16.53
C PRO A 261 -2.51 16.21 16.66
N HIS A 262 -2.59 14.93 16.31
CA HIS A 262 -1.49 13.97 16.49
C HIS A 262 -1.65 12.78 15.56
N CYS A 263 -0.57 12.42 14.86
CA CYS A 263 -0.48 11.23 14.01
C CYS A 263 0.39 10.17 14.68
N ILE A 264 0.02 8.91 14.56
CA ILE A 264 0.88 7.79 14.96
C ILE A 264 2.15 7.80 14.10
N THR A 265 3.32 7.84 14.74
CA THR A 265 4.62 7.72 14.06
C THR A 265 5.26 6.37 14.27
N HIS A 266 4.88 5.67 15.35
CA HIS A 266 5.46 4.36 15.66
C HIS A 266 4.45 3.48 16.39
N ALA A 267 4.49 2.16 16.11
CA ALA A 267 3.73 1.15 16.84
C ALA A 267 4.61 -0.08 17.07
N THR A 268 4.71 -0.51 18.34
CA THR A 268 5.51 -1.67 18.73
C THR A 268 4.64 -2.68 19.47
N VAL A 269 4.71 -3.94 19.06
CA VAL A 269 4.04 -5.06 19.73
C VAL A 269 5.08 -5.91 20.43
N THR A 270 4.91 -6.11 21.73
CA THR A 270 5.78 -6.97 22.54
C THR A 270 4.97 -8.05 23.26
N GLY A 271 5.64 -9.16 23.58
CA GLY A 271 5.09 -10.21 24.41
C GLY A 271 6.14 -10.73 25.37
N THR A 272 5.70 -11.20 26.54
CA THR A 272 6.61 -11.75 27.55
C THR A 272 6.47 -13.27 27.60
N LYS A 273 7.57 -13.98 27.39
CA LYS A 273 7.68 -15.43 27.52
C LYS A 273 8.85 -15.80 28.41
N ASP A 274 8.59 -16.59 29.44
CA ASP A 274 9.59 -17.05 30.41
C ASP A 274 10.44 -15.89 31.01
N GLY A 275 9.81 -14.74 31.29
CA GLY A 275 10.45 -13.55 31.80
C GLY A 275 11.28 -12.76 30.78
N THR A 276 11.27 -13.16 29.50
CA THR A 276 11.95 -12.46 28.42
C THR A 276 10.92 -11.72 27.54
N THR A 277 11.14 -10.43 27.32
CA THR A 277 10.33 -9.63 26.40
C THR A 277 10.83 -9.83 24.98
N LEU A 278 9.92 -10.17 24.06
CA LEU A 278 10.15 -10.36 22.63
C LEU A 278 9.35 -9.33 21.85
N THR A 279 9.98 -8.71 20.86
CA THR A 279 9.31 -7.80 19.92
C THR A 279 8.70 -8.62 18.78
N ALA A 280 7.38 -8.58 18.65
CA ALA A 280 6.63 -9.31 17.62
C ALA A 280 6.41 -8.44 16.36
N ALA A 281 6.24 -7.14 16.53
CA ALA A 281 6.13 -6.17 15.43
C ALA A 281 6.71 -4.83 15.87
N ASN A 282 7.29 -4.11 14.92
CA ASN A 282 7.82 -2.78 15.13
C ASN A 282 7.70 -2.01 13.80
N VAL A 283 6.78 -1.04 13.75
CA VAL A 283 6.39 -0.37 12.51
C VAL A 283 6.46 1.14 12.70
N SER A 284 7.15 1.81 11.79
CA SER A 284 7.17 3.28 11.71
C SER A 284 6.33 3.79 10.54
N TYR A 285 5.76 4.98 10.73
CA TYR A 285 4.88 5.66 9.78
C TYR A 285 5.43 7.06 9.50
N THR A 286 5.44 7.43 8.22
CA THR A 286 5.76 8.79 7.77
C THR A 286 4.69 9.24 6.81
N TYR A 287 4.15 10.44 7.03
CA TYR A 287 3.06 10.99 6.23
C TYR A 287 3.56 12.14 5.37
N GLY A 288 3.03 12.24 4.16
CA GLY A 288 3.23 13.33 3.24
C GLY A 288 1.91 13.69 2.55
N ASN A 289 1.95 14.69 1.69
CA ASN A 289 0.76 15.04 0.92
C ASN A 289 0.35 13.87 0.01
N HIS A 290 -0.85 13.32 0.22
CA HIS A 290 -1.41 12.18 -0.50
C HIS A 290 -0.53 10.92 -0.49
N MET A 291 0.31 10.77 0.54
CA MET A 291 1.26 9.65 0.62
C MET A 291 1.53 9.25 2.07
N ALA A 292 1.72 7.94 2.30
CA ALA A 292 2.27 7.43 3.54
C ALA A 292 3.35 6.37 3.28
N LEU A 293 4.39 6.36 4.11
CA LEU A 293 5.39 5.31 4.17
C LEU A 293 5.15 4.48 5.42
N VAL A 294 5.16 3.17 5.26
CA VAL A 294 5.05 2.20 6.35
C VAL A 294 6.28 1.32 6.31
N LYS A 295 7.12 1.42 7.32
CA LYS A 295 8.35 0.64 7.43
C LYS A 295 8.25 -0.37 8.57
N ASP A 296 8.47 -1.63 8.25
CA ASP A 296 8.71 -2.68 9.23
C ASP A 296 10.17 -2.61 9.70
N GLU A 297 10.39 -2.15 10.92
CA GLU A 297 11.73 -1.96 11.49
C GLU A 297 12.47 -3.28 11.79
N ILE A 298 11.74 -4.40 11.87
CA ILE A 298 12.37 -5.72 12.08
C ILE A 298 12.96 -6.24 10.77
N SER A 299 12.21 -6.19 9.68
CA SER A 299 12.67 -6.66 8.37
C SER A 299 13.36 -5.57 7.54
N GLY A 300 13.21 -4.31 7.90
CA GLY A 300 13.68 -3.14 7.16
C GLY A 300 12.87 -2.82 5.89
N LYS A 301 11.80 -3.57 5.61
CA LYS A 301 10.97 -3.36 4.40
C LYS A 301 10.07 -2.15 4.53
N THR A 302 9.97 -1.37 3.46
CA THR A 302 9.10 -0.20 3.38
C THR A 302 8.03 -0.39 2.31
N LEU A 303 6.80 -0.02 2.63
CA LEU A 303 5.70 0.12 1.69
C LEU A 303 5.33 1.59 1.57
N ARG A 304 5.09 2.04 0.35
CA ARG A 304 4.63 3.39 0.06
C ARG A 304 3.21 3.34 -0.47
N TYR A 305 2.34 4.11 0.15
CA TYR A 305 0.93 4.24 -0.20
C TYR A 305 0.67 5.62 -0.79
N HIS A 306 -0.10 5.68 -1.86
CA HIS A 306 -0.58 6.93 -2.45
C HIS A 306 -2.08 6.99 -2.41
N PHE A 307 -2.60 8.20 -2.21
CA PHE A 307 -4.02 8.48 -2.08
C PHE A 307 -4.46 9.54 -3.08
N ASN A 308 -5.73 9.51 -3.48
CA ASN A 308 -6.37 10.62 -4.20
C ASN A 308 -6.90 11.67 -3.22
N ASP A 309 -7.54 12.72 -3.75
CA ASP A 309 -8.12 13.81 -2.95
C ASP A 309 -9.23 13.35 -2.01
N ASP A 310 -9.91 12.24 -2.33
CA ASP A 310 -10.93 11.63 -1.49
C ASP A 310 -10.34 10.70 -0.40
N GLY A 311 -9.01 10.60 -0.27
CA GLY A 311 -8.34 9.72 0.68
C GLY A 311 -8.32 8.24 0.28
N ASN A 312 -8.72 7.87 -0.92
CA ASN A 312 -8.70 6.49 -1.38
C ASN A 312 -7.30 6.08 -1.84
N GLN A 313 -6.88 4.86 -1.47
CA GLN A 313 -5.60 4.30 -1.88
C GLN A 313 -5.59 4.01 -3.38
N VAL A 314 -4.87 4.83 -4.15
CA VAL A 314 -4.70 4.66 -5.61
C VAL A 314 -3.51 3.77 -5.97
N SER A 315 -2.49 3.71 -5.12
CA SER A 315 -1.41 2.74 -5.28
C SER A 315 -0.76 2.33 -3.98
N VAL A 316 -0.16 1.15 -3.97
CA VAL A 316 0.82 0.74 -2.97
C VAL A 316 1.99 0.09 -3.71
N ASP A 317 3.20 0.50 -3.37
CA ASP A 317 4.43 -0.04 -3.94
C ASP A 317 5.47 -0.32 -2.86
N ASP A 318 6.39 -1.24 -3.15
CA ASP A 318 7.52 -1.57 -2.30
C ASP A 318 8.84 -1.05 -2.89
N GLU A 319 9.93 -1.18 -2.13
CA GLU A 319 11.28 -0.78 -2.55
C GLU A 319 11.79 -1.59 -3.75
N LEU A 320 11.20 -2.76 -4.02
CA LEU A 320 11.54 -3.64 -5.13
C LEU A 320 10.77 -3.30 -6.40
N GLY A 321 9.85 -2.32 -6.34
CA GLY A 321 9.06 -1.86 -7.48
C GLY A 321 7.85 -2.73 -7.81
N TYR A 322 7.40 -3.59 -6.88
CA TYR A 322 6.10 -4.20 -6.98
C TYR A 322 5.06 -3.16 -6.63
N ALA A 323 4.11 -2.95 -7.50
CA ALA A 323 3.06 -1.98 -7.29
C ALA A 323 1.68 -2.57 -7.55
N MET A 324 0.72 -2.12 -6.75
CA MET A 324 -0.71 -2.41 -6.93
C MET A 324 -1.42 -1.08 -7.13
N TYR A 325 -2.23 -0.98 -8.17
CA TYR A 325 -2.99 0.21 -8.50
C TYR A 325 -4.48 -0.07 -8.37
N THR A 326 -5.22 0.91 -7.88
CA THR A 326 -6.67 0.90 -7.82
C THR A 326 -7.19 2.14 -8.53
N ARG A 327 -8.13 1.97 -9.45
CA ARG A 327 -8.85 3.05 -10.11
C ARG A 327 -10.23 3.17 -9.49
N TYR A 328 -10.67 4.40 -9.28
CA TYR A 328 -11.98 4.71 -8.73
C TYR A 328 -12.86 5.35 -9.80
N ASP A 329 -14.18 5.19 -9.65
CA ASP A 329 -15.16 5.71 -10.59
C ASP A 329 -15.31 7.24 -10.48
N ARG A 330 -15.12 7.78 -9.27
CA ARG A 330 -15.13 9.22 -9.03
C ARG A 330 -13.87 9.86 -9.62
N THR A 331 -14.09 10.76 -10.58
CA THR A 331 -13.07 11.58 -11.23
C THR A 331 -13.64 13.00 -11.42
N ASP A 332 -12.81 13.95 -11.86
CA ASP A 332 -13.28 15.32 -12.19
C ASP A 332 -14.42 15.31 -13.23
N ASP A 333 -14.39 14.33 -14.15
CA ASP A 333 -15.43 14.14 -15.16
C ASP A 333 -16.69 13.43 -14.63
N ASN A 334 -16.60 12.78 -13.45
CA ASN A 334 -17.67 12.01 -12.80
C ASN A 334 -17.75 12.30 -11.30
N ALA A 335 -17.89 13.57 -10.94
CA ALA A 335 -17.87 14.05 -9.56
C ALA A 335 -19.06 13.55 -8.70
N ASN A 336 -20.11 13.00 -9.33
CA ASN A 336 -21.30 12.46 -8.64
C ASN A 336 -21.18 10.95 -8.34
N ALA A 337 -20.12 10.28 -8.80
CA ALA A 337 -19.91 8.88 -8.46
C ALA A 337 -19.56 8.71 -6.96
N PRO A 338 -19.91 7.56 -6.35
CA PRO A 338 -19.51 7.25 -4.98
C PRO A 338 -17.99 7.30 -4.80
N ILE A 339 -17.54 7.87 -3.68
CA ILE A 339 -16.12 8.12 -3.38
C ILE A 339 -15.27 6.84 -3.46
N ASN A 340 -15.77 5.73 -2.90
CA ASN A 340 -15.02 4.49 -2.71
C ASN A 340 -15.30 3.41 -3.78
N HIS A 341 -15.99 3.75 -4.88
CA HIS A 341 -16.31 2.77 -5.91
C HIS A 341 -15.09 2.46 -6.78
N ALA A 342 -14.37 1.39 -6.45
CA ALA A 342 -13.22 0.92 -7.20
C ALA A 342 -13.69 0.18 -8.47
N THR A 343 -13.28 0.68 -9.65
CA THR A 343 -13.64 0.12 -10.96
C THR A 343 -12.60 -0.85 -11.51
N GLU A 344 -11.34 -0.68 -11.13
CA GLU A 344 -10.24 -1.50 -11.61
C GLU A 344 -9.19 -1.69 -10.53
N ARG A 345 -8.65 -2.91 -10.42
CA ARG A 345 -7.42 -3.20 -9.67
C ARG A 345 -6.43 -3.88 -10.58
N SER A 346 -5.24 -3.33 -10.67
CA SER A 346 -4.16 -3.90 -11.46
C SER A 346 -2.92 -4.11 -10.58
N ARG A 347 -2.15 -5.15 -10.92
CA ARG A 347 -0.82 -5.37 -10.34
C ARG A 347 0.19 -5.09 -11.42
N MET A 348 1.16 -4.24 -11.13
CA MET A 348 2.37 -4.14 -11.92
C MET A 348 3.47 -4.92 -11.23
N GLN A 349 4.10 -5.82 -11.97
CA GLN A 349 5.40 -6.31 -11.58
C GLN A 349 6.41 -5.19 -11.83
N ARG A 350 7.43 -5.16 -10.99
CA ARG A 350 8.56 -4.23 -10.98
C ARG A 350 8.80 -3.56 -12.33
N VAL A 351 8.95 -2.25 -12.35
CA VAL A 351 9.62 -1.56 -13.46
C VAL A 351 11.07 -2.03 -13.43
N VAL A 352 11.40 -2.93 -14.33
CA VAL A 352 12.72 -3.55 -14.37
C VAL A 352 13.70 -2.56 -14.95
N ARG A 353 14.69 -2.18 -14.16
CA ARG A 353 15.84 -1.47 -14.67
C ARG A 353 16.71 -2.43 -15.46
N ASN A 354 16.84 -2.21 -16.77
CA ASN A 354 17.85 -2.92 -17.56
C ASN A 354 19.20 -2.19 -17.47
N LEU A 355 20.20 -2.87 -16.90
CA LEU A 355 21.54 -2.32 -16.72
C LEU A 355 22.40 -2.38 -18.01
N LEU A 356 21.89 -3.04 -19.07
CA LEU A 356 22.56 -3.09 -20.38
C LEU A 356 22.13 -1.91 -21.25
N LEU A 357 23.06 -1.39 -22.04
CA LEU A 357 22.80 -0.44 -23.11
C LEU A 357 22.58 -1.15 -24.43
N ASP A 358 21.74 -0.56 -25.31
CA ASP A 358 21.37 -1.13 -26.61
C ASP A 358 20.93 -2.61 -26.50
N PRO A 359 19.97 -2.93 -25.59
CA PRO A 359 19.57 -4.31 -25.32
C PRO A 359 18.83 -4.99 -26.47
N MET A 360 18.28 -4.22 -27.40
CA MET A 360 17.60 -4.68 -28.62
C MET A 360 18.50 -4.63 -29.85
N CYS A 361 19.80 -4.38 -29.69
CA CYS A 361 20.78 -4.35 -30.79
C CYS A 361 20.48 -3.31 -31.90
N GLU A 362 19.66 -2.30 -31.60
CA GLU A 362 19.17 -1.31 -32.58
C GLU A 362 20.24 -0.33 -33.03
N GLU A 363 21.16 0.02 -32.14
CA GLU A 363 22.24 0.93 -32.44
C GLU A 363 23.45 0.18 -32.96
N ASN A 364 24.10 0.70 -33.99
CA ASN A 364 25.40 0.20 -34.42
C ASN A 364 26.50 0.79 -33.54
N SER A 365 26.36 0.62 -32.24
CA SER A 365 27.18 1.23 -31.21
C SER A 365 28.37 0.35 -30.83
N SER A 366 29.42 0.95 -30.27
CA SER A 366 30.58 0.26 -29.74
C SER A 366 30.36 -0.33 -28.33
N VAL A 367 29.15 -0.24 -27.79
CA VAL A 367 28.87 -0.77 -26.44
C VAL A 367 28.94 -2.28 -26.36
N TRP A 368 28.69 -2.97 -27.48
CA TRP A 368 28.85 -4.40 -27.61
C TRP A 368 30.17 -4.74 -28.29
N GLU A 369 31.14 -5.22 -27.51
CA GLU A 369 32.41 -5.72 -28.03
C GLU A 369 32.17 -7.07 -28.72
N LYS A 370 32.77 -7.25 -29.92
CA LYS A 370 32.64 -8.48 -30.73
C LYS A 370 33.87 -9.34 -30.59
N SER A 371 33.70 -10.68 -30.54
CA SER A 371 34.82 -11.60 -30.64
C SER A 371 35.53 -11.45 -31.97
N SER A 372 36.82 -11.81 -32.01
CA SER A 372 37.63 -11.85 -33.24
C SER A 372 37.39 -13.12 -34.09
N THR A 373 36.66 -14.08 -33.55
CA THR A 373 36.36 -15.39 -34.16
C THR A 373 34.91 -15.41 -34.69
N GLY A 374 34.67 -16.20 -35.72
CA GLY A 374 33.35 -16.37 -36.35
C GLY A 374 32.85 -15.16 -37.11
N THR A 375 31.55 -15.12 -37.38
CA THR A 375 30.92 -14.01 -38.09
C THR A 375 29.76 -13.47 -37.22
N ILE A 376 29.76 -12.15 -37.01
CA ILE A 376 28.74 -11.45 -36.22
C ILE A 376 28.08 -10.42 -37.12
N THR A 377 26.78 -10.57 -37.32
CA THR A 377 25.97 -9.64 -38.15
C THR A 377 24.74 -9.16 -37.38
N ARG A 378 24.28 -7.97 -37.77
CA ARG A 378 22.96 -7.47 -37.35
C ARG A 378 21.93 -7.95 -38.37
N ASP A 379 21.03 -8.84 -37.93
CA ASP A 379 20.06 -9.50 -38.80
C ASP A 379 18.68 -8.81 -38.68
N GLN A 380 18.20 -8.31 -39.82
CA GLN A 380 16.90 -7.64 -39.92
C GLN A 380 15.76 -8.60 -40.25
N SER A 381 16.07 -9.80 -40.67
CA SER A 381 15.06 -10.78 -41.06
C SER A 381 14.55 -11.62 -39.90
N THR A 382 15.38 -11.79 -38.87
CA THR A 382 15.10 -12.64 -37.71
C THR A 382 15.30 -11.85 -36.43
N ARG A 383 14.22 -11.54 -35.72
CA ARG A 383 14.22 -10.74 -34.49
C ARG A 383 13.04 -11.09 -33.60
N GLN A 384 13.16 -10.87 -32.30
CA GLN A 384 12.07 -10.99 -31.32
C GLN A 384 11.44 -9.64 -31.04
N PHE A 385 12.26 -8.60 -30.84
CA PHE A 385 11.84 -7.22 -30.61
C PHE A 385 12.55 -6.27 -31.58
N GLY A 386 12.06 -5.06 -31.68
CA GLY A 386 12.71 -4.00 -32.46
C GLY A 386 12.89 -4.32 -33.95
N LEU A 387 14.01 -3.89 -34.53
CA LEU A 387 14.31 -3.97 -35.97
C LEU A 387 15.37 -5.00 -36.32
N VAL A 388 16.25 -5.34 -35.38
CA VAL A 388 17.42 -6.20 -35.63
C VAL A 388 17.70 -7.09 -34.43
N SER A 389 18.40 -8.21 -34.67
CA SER A 389 19.03 -9.04 -33.65
C SER A 389 20.51 -9.26 -33.97
N TYR A 390 21.31 -9.73 -33.01
CA TYR A 390 22.64 -10.24 -33.31
C TYR A 390 22.56 -11.67 -33.83
N ARG A 391 23.08 -11.92 -35.04
CA ARG A 391 23.33 -13.26 -35.56
C ARG A 391 24.80 -13.62 -35.40
N LEU A 392 25.11 -14.64 -34.62
CA LEU A 392 26.42 -15.22 -34.40
C LEU A 392 26.52 -16.49 -35.21
N THR A 393 27.48 -16.57 -36.12
CA THR A 393 27.70 -17.72 -37.00
C THR A 393 29.01 -18.42 -36.64
N ILE A 394 28.95 -19.70 -36.36
CA ILE A 394 30.09 -20.52 -35.95
C ILE A 394 30.13 -21.83 -36.75
N TRP A 395 31.31 -22.22 -37.22
CA TRP A 395 31.58 -23.49 -37.95
C TRP A 395 32.82 -24.20 -37.46
N SER A 396 33.49 -23.73 -36.42
CA SER A 396 34.69 -24.30 -35.83
C SER A 396 34.51 -24.53 -34.33
N SER A 397 35.52 -25.15 -33.69
CA SER A 397 35.55 -25.35 -32.24
C SER A 397 35.76 -24.07 -31.43
N ASP A 398 35.97 -22.90 -32.08
CA ASP A 398 36.09 -21.65 -31.42
C ASP A 398 34.72 -21.16 -30.93
N CYS A 399 34.72 -20.17 -30.07
CA CYS A 399 33.50 -19.48 -29.62
C CYS A 399 33.30 -18.15 -30.34
N VAL A 400 32.05 -17.73 -30.46
CA VAL A 400 31.66 -16.42 -31.00
C VAL A 400 30.75 -15.71 -29.99
N TYR A 401 31.03 -14.45 -29.70
CA TYR A 401 30.24 -13.72 -28.74
C TYR A 401 30.17 -12.20 -29.06
N VAL A 402 29.13 -11.57 -28.55
CA VAL A 402 29.10 -10.15 -28.26
C VAL A 402 29.01 -9.95 -26.76
N ARG A 403 29.73 -8.97 -26.21
CA ARG A 403 29.76 -8.73 -24.76
C ARG A 403 29.69 -7.25 -24.44
N GLN A 404 29.16 -6.95 -23.27
CA GLN A 404 29.17 -5.61 -22.68
C GLN A 404 29.74 -5.68 -21.27
N ALA A 405 30.66 -4.76 -20.96
CA ALA A 405 31.17 -4.59 -19.61
C ALA A 405 30.23 -3.68 -18.82
N VAL A 406 29.86 -4.12 -17.62
CA VAL A 406 29.06 -3.38 -16.65
C VAL A 406 29.78 -3.33 -15.30
N THR A 407 29.53 -2.29 -14.53
CA THR A 407 30.04 -2.17 -13.16
C THR A 407 28.91 -2.56 -12.21
N LEU A 408 29.11 -3.64 -11.44
CA LEU A 408 28.14 -4.15 -10.48
C LEU A 408 28.67 -4.04 -9.06
N THR A 409 27.78 -4.06 -8.10
CA THR A 409 28.11 -4.00 -6.66
C THR A 409 28.40 -5.41 -6.15
N PRO A 410 29.62 -5.70 -5.61
CA PRO A 410 29.89 -6.96 -4.93
C PRO A 410 28.92 -7.20 -3.75
N GLY A 411 28.59 -8.46 -3.48
CA GLY A 411 27.60 -8.88 -2.49
C GLY A 411 26.15 -8.86 -2.96
N LYS A 412 25.83 -8.20 -4.08
CA LYS A 412 24.47 -8.15 -4.64
C LYS A 412 24.22 -9.27 -5.65
N SER A 413 22.93 -9.61 -5.80
CA SER A 413 22.46 -10.62 -6.75
C SER A 413 21.92 -9.97 -8.03
N TYR A 414 22.08 -10.67 -9.15
CA TYR A 414 21.69 -10.20 -10.48
C TYR A 414 21.15 -11.34 -11.33
N THR A 415 20.34 -11.00 -12.34
CA THR A 415 19.84 -11.93 -13.36
C THR A 415 20.13 -11.36 -14.74
N LEU A 416 20.92 -12.11 -15.55
CA LEU A 416 21.13 -11.84 -16.97
C LEU A 416 20.21 -12.71 -17.80
N SER A 417 19.45 -12.14 -18.71
CA SER A 417 18.55 -12.86 -19.62
C SER A 417 18.66 -12.33 -21.05
N GLY A 418 18.19 -13.14 -22.00
CA GLY A 418 18.07 -12.75 -23.39
C GLY A 418 17.20 -13.73 -24.16
N TYR A 419 16.68 -13.30 -25.28
CA TYR A 419 15.96 -14.15 -26.21
C TYR A 419 16.94 -14.79 -27.18
N VAL A 420 16.95 -16.12 -27.21
CA VAL A 420 17.87 -16.93 -28.03
C VAL A 420 17.07 -17.77 -28.99
N ARG A 421 17.55 -17.84 -30.21
CA ARG A 421 17.11 -18.76 -31.26
C ARG A 421 18.33 -19.49 -31.81
N SER A 422 18.37 -20.80 -31.75
CA SER A 422 19.53 -21.58 -32.22
C SER A 422 19.18 -22.48 -33.40
N GLY A 423 19.99 -22.38 -34.46
CA GLY A 423 19.96 -23.23 -35.65
C GLY A 423 21.16 -24.19 -35.71
N GLY A 424 21.52 -24.81 -34.58
CA GLY A 424 22.60 -25.81 -34.48
C GLY A 424 23.57 -25.57 -33.33
N PRO A 425 24.28 -24.45 -33.24
CA PRO A 425 25.23 -24.20 -32.16
C PRO A 425 24.54 -24.00 -30.79
N ARG A 426 25.29 -24.22 -29.73
CA ARG A 426 24.86 -23.90 -28.37
C ARG A 426 24.89 -22.39 -28.20
N GLY A 427 23.73 -21.77 -27.95
CA GLY A 427 23.56 -20.34 -27.65
C GLY A 427 23.15 -20.12 -26.21
N VAL A 428 23.86 -19.34 -25.46
CA VAL A 428 23.61 -19.02 -24.04
C VAL A 428 23.79 -17.55 -23.71
N MET A 429 23.17 -17.10 -22.66
CA MET A 429 23.56 -15.89 -21.96
C MET A 429 24.63 -16.25 -20.95
N ARG A 430 25.79 -15.57 -21.03
CA ARG A 430 26.96 -15.83 -20.17
C ARG A 430 27.35 -14.60 -19.36
N VAL A 431 27.66 -14.83 -18.09
CA VAL A 431 28.30 -13.83 -17.21
C VAL A 431 29.74 -14.25 -16.98
N ALA A 432 30.68 -13.27 -17.01
CA ALA A 432 32.06 -13.48 -16.60
C ALA A 432 32.50 -12.38 -15.65
N TYR A 433 33.14 -12.75 -14.54
CA TYR A 433 33.69 -11.84 -13.53
C TYR A 433 34.95 -12.42 -12.91
N THR A 434 35.75 -11.58 -12.23
CA THR A 434 37.05 -11.95 -11.66
C THR A 434 36.98 -12.03 -10.13
N VAL A 435 37.50 -13.10 -9.57
CA VAL A 435 37.69 -13.27 -8.12
C VAL A 435 39.11 -13.69 -7.85
N GLY A 436 39.87 -12.89 -7.11
CA GLY A 436 41.28 -13.19 -6.77
C GLY A 436 42.18 -13.39 -8.00
N GLY A 437 41.88 -12.68 -9.11
CA GLY A 437 42.62 -12.78 -10.37
C GLY A 437 42.22 -13.96 -11.26
N GLN A 438 41.24 -14.75 -10.85
CA GLN A 438 40.70 -15.85 -11.67
C GLN A 438 39.35 -15.47 -12.28
N GLU A 439 39.19 -15.70 -13.58
CA GLU A 439 37.93 -15.51 -14.27
C GLU A 439 36.95 -16.63 -13.94
N ILE A 440 35.75 -16.27 -13.51
CA ILE A 440 34.61 -17.17 -13.27
C ILE A 440 33.57 -16.89 -14.35
N THR A 441 33.06 -17.97 -14.96
CA THR A 441 31.99 -17.89 -15.97
C THR A 441 30.78 -18.68 -15.55
N LEU A 442 29.58 -18.12 -15.77
CA LEU A 442 28.29 -18.75 -15.51
C LEU A 442 27.43 -18.64 -16.76
N ASP A 443 26.85 -19.77 -17.18
CA ASP A 443 25.97 -19.86 -18.36
C ASP A 443 24.51 -20.05 -17.94
N SER A 444 23.60 -19.53 -18.74
CA SER A 444 22.19 -19.96 -18.73
C SER A 444 22.05 -21.37 -19.26
N GLU A 445 20.87 -21.98 -19.11
CA GLU A 445 20.49 -23.09 -19.98
C GLU A 445 20.61 -22.64 -21.45
N PRO A 446 21.01 -23.52 -22.36
CA PRO A 446 21.10 -23.19 -23.77
C PRO A 446 19.72 -22.97 -24.37
N GLY A 447 19.62 -22.01 -25.30
CA GLY A 447 18.43 -21.87 -26.12
C GLY A 447 18.17 -23.14 -26.91
N LYS A 448 16.89 -23.49 -27.07
CA LYS A 448 16.48 -24.72 -27.74
C LYS A 448 16.98 -24.77 -29.18
N VAL A 449 17.59 -25.92 -29.57
CA VAL A 449 18.03 -26.16 -30.92
C VAL A 449 16.89 -26.71 -31.76
N TRP A 450 16.70 -26.14 -32.94
CA TRP A 450 15.64 -26.53 -33.86
C TRP A 450 16.22 -27.12 -35.16
N GLU A 451 15.75 -28.28 -35.55
CA GLU A 451 16.23 -28.98 -36.74
C GLU A 451 15.72 -28.41 -38.08
N LYS A 452 14.66 -27.59 -38.05
CA LYS A 452 14.06 -26.96 -39.24
C LYS A 452 13.99 -25.44 -39.11
N THR A 453 14.40 -24.77 -40.17
CA THR A 453 14.66 -23.32 -40.19
C THR A 453 13.42 -22.41 -40.28
N ASP A 454 12.25 -22.93 -40.66
CA ASP A 454 11.08 -22.13 -40.86
C ASP A 454 10.23 -22.08 -39.58
N ASN A 455 10.00 -20.89 -39.05
CA ASN A 455 9.20 -20.61 -37.84
C ASN A 455 9.78 -21.06 -36.48
N MET A 456 11.09 -21.10 -36.30
CA MET A 456 11.68 -21.34 -34.99
C MET A 456 11.38 -20.17 -34.03
N PRO A 457 10.74 -20.40 -32.87
CA PRO A 457 10.51 -19.34 -31.90
C PRO A 457 11.83 -18.97 -31.20
N TYR A 458 11.90 -17.71 -30.72
CA TYR A 458 12.86 -17.35 -29.71
C TYR A 458 12.45 -17.93 -28.35
N GLU A 459 13.42 -18.36 -27.59
CA GLU A 459 13.25 -18.77 -26.21
C GLU A 459 13.98 -17.80 -25.29
N ARG A 460 13.38 -17.39 -24.19
CA ARG A 460 14.04 -16.55 -23.21
C ARG A 460 14.82 -17.42 -22.25
N VAL A 461 16.12 -17.25 -22.20
CA VAL A 461 17.03 -17.94 -21.28
C VAL A 461 17.62 -16.97 -20.28
N ALA A 462 17.97 -17.45 -19.09
CA ALA A 462 18.48 -16.60 -18.03
C ALA A 462 19.51 -17.32 -17.15
N VAL A 463 20.43 -16.55 -16.59
CA VAL A 463 21.35 -16.97 -15.54
C VAL A 463 21.28 -15.97 -14.38
N SER A 464 20.99 -16.48 -13.19
CA SER A 464 20.99 -15.69 -11.96
C SER A 464 22.24 -15.99 -11.14
N PHE A 465 22.85 -14.96 -10.55
CA PHE A 465 24.08 -15.09 -9.79
C PHE A 465 24.15 -14.04 -8.68
N THR A 466 24.93 -14.34 -7.65
CA THR A 466 25.34 -13.36 -6.64
C THR A 466 26.81 -13.04 -6.87
N LEU A 467 27.13 -11.78 -7.10
CA LEU A 467 28.53 -11.34 -7.27
C LEU A 467 29.22 -11.43 -5.90
N PRO A 468 30.27 -12.26 -5.72
CA PRO A 468 30.94 -12.39 -4.42
C PRO A 468 31.45 -11.06 -3.89
N GLU A 469 31.47 -10.89 -2.57
CA GLU A 469 31.93 -9.64 -1.92
C GLU A 469 33.38 -9.28 -2.28
N ASN A 470 34.21 -10.27 -2.56
CA ASN A 470 35.61 -10.11 -2.94
C ASN A 470 35.84 -10.15 -4.48
N ALA A 471 34.77 -10.10 -5.27
CA ALA A 471 34.89 -10.02 -6.73
C ALA A 471 35.25 -8.60 -7.20
N GLU A 472 35.90 -8.51 -8.36
CA GLU A 472 36.04 -7.24 -9.03
C GLU A 472 34.64 -6.72 -9.48
N PRO A 473 34.36 -5.41 -9.35
CA PRO A 473 33.04 -4.86 -9.72
C PRO A 473 32.77 -4.90 -11.24
N LYS A 474 33.81 -5.12 -12.08
CA LYS A 474 33.67 -5.21 -13.52
C LYS A 474 33.21 -6.61 -13.92
N VAL A 475 32.04 -6.68 -14.56
CA VAL A 475 31.41 -7.92 -15.02
C VAL A 475 31.13 -7.82 -16.51
N TYR A 476 31.36 -8.90 -17.25
CA TYR A 476 30.99 -9.01 -18.66
C TYR A 476 29.68 -9.80 -18.81
N CYS A 477 28.72 -9.20 -19.49
CA CYS A 477 27.48 -9.85 -19.93
C CYS A 477 27.59 -10.18 -21.41
N MET A 478 27.31 -11.44 -21.80
CA MET A 478 27.58 -11.93 -23.15
C MET A 478 26.37 -12.64 -23.74
N ALA A 479 26.11 -12.39 -25.02
CA ALA A 479 25.46 -13.34 -25.89
C ALA A 479 26.57 -14.25 -26.47
N TYR A 480 26.56 -15.50 -26.11
CA TYR A 480 27.67 -16.43 -26.34
C TYR A 480 27.22 -17.67 -27.11
N CYS A 481 28.02 -18.07 -28.09
CA CYS A 481 27.77 -19.19 -28.97
C CYS A 481 29.00 -20.07 -29.08
N ASP A 482 28.86 -21.38 -28.90
CA ASP A 482 29.92 -22.37 -29.08
C ASP A 482 29.38 -23.71 -29.65
N MET A 483 30.27 -24.64 -29.87
CA MET A 483 29.98 -26.00 -30.37
C MET A 483 30.12 -27.08 -29.30
N GLN A 484 30.10 -26.70 -28.00
CA GLN A 484 30.23 -27.68 -26.92
C GLN A 484 28.98 -28.58 -26.81
N ASN A 485 29.14 -29.74 -26.17
CA ASN A 485 28.04 -30.66 -25.84
C ASN A 485 27.29 -31.24 -27.06
N GLY A 486 28.00 -31.42 -28.19
CA GLY A 486 27.42 -32.06 -29.37
C GLY A 486 26.53 -31.15 -30.23
N PHE A 487 26.49 -29.85 -29.96
CA PHE A 487 25.81 -28.90 -30.86
C PHE A 487 26.58 -28.76 -32.18
N ALA A 488 25.85 -28.69 -33.28
CA ALA A 488 26.42 -28.50 -34.62
C ALA A 488 26.76 -27.03 -34.90
N GLY A 489 27.62 -26.75 -35.87
CA GLY A 489 27.85 -25.41 -36.39
C GLY A 489 26.59 -24.83 -37.01
N GLY A 490 26.57 -23.52 -37.19
CA GLY A 490 25.43 -22.78 -37.74
C GLY A 490 25.28 -21.39 -37.15
N ASN A 491 24.06 -20.97 -36.93
CA ASN A 491 23.72 -19.65 -36.47
C ASN A 491 22.97 -19.66 -35.14
N CYS A 492 23.32 -18.73 -34.25
CA CYS A 492 22.49 -18.34 -33.13
C CYS A 492 22.07 -16.86 -33.28
N TRP A 493 20.83 -16.55 -32.94
CA TRP A 493 20.31 -15.19 -32.89
C TRP A 493 20.02 -14.83 -31.46
N PHE A 494 20.43 -13.62 -31.08
CA PHE A 494 20.24 -13.06 -29.75
C PHE A 494 19.57 -11.70 -29.84
N ASP A 495 18.59 -11.48 -28.97
CA ASP A 495 17.79 -10.27 -28.95
C ASP A 495 17.29 -9.96 -27.54
N ALA A 496 16.88 -8.73 -27.29
CA ALA A 496 16.24 -8.27 -26.05
C ALA A 496 16.98 -8.75 -24.79
N MET A 497 18.26 -8.40 -24.71
CA MET A 497 19.14 -8.77 -23.59
C MET A 497 18.89 -7.86 -22.40
N GLN A 498 18.79 -8.44 -21.20
CA GLN A 498 18.49 -7.72 -19.96
C GLN A 498 19.38 -8.19 -18.82
N LEU A 499 20.03 -7.26 -18.15
CA LEU A 499 20.65 -7.46 -16.84
C LEU A 499 19.88 -6.66 -15.81
N GLU A 500 19.42 -7.30 -14.77
CA GLU A 500 18.63 -6.71 -13.69
C GLU A 500 19.16 -7.12 -12.31
N GLU A 501 18.96 -6.27 -11.30
CA GLU A 501 19.29 -6.61 -9.91
C GLU A 501 18.23 -7.55 -9.33
N GLY A 502 18.66 -8.54 -8.57
CA GLY A 502 17.83 -9.60 -7.97
C GLY A 502 17.90 -10.94 -8.71
N LEU A 503 17.34 -11.97 -8.07
CA LEU A 503 17.33 -13.36 -8.58
C LEU A 503 16.06 -13.73 -9.35
N THR A 504 15.15 -12.78 -9.56
CA THR A 504 13.87 -13.00 -10.25
C THR A 504 13.97 -12.52 -11.69
N LEU A 505 13.58 -13.39 -12.63
CA LEU A 505 13.46 -13.04 -14.04
C LEU A 505 12.16 -12.26 -14.28
N ASN A 506 12.29 -10.97 -14.58
CA ASN A 506 11.16 -10.07 -14.87
C ASN A 506 10.93 -9.91 -16.39
N HIS A 507 9.82 -9.24 -16.76
CA HIS A 507 9.56 -8.90 -18.15
C HIS A 507 10.65 -8.01 -18.74
N PHE A 508 10.83 -8.09 -20.06
CA PHE A 508 11.81 -7.27 -20.75
C PHE A 508 11.42 -5.79 -20.76
N ASN A 509 12.30 -4.92 -20.24
CA ASN A 509 12.11 -3.48 -20.29
C ASN A 509 12.67 -2.91 -21.61
N MET A 510 11.79 -2.38 -22.45
CA MET A 510 12.16 -1.76 -23.72
C MET A 510 12.79 -0.37 -23.53
N VAL A 511 12.56 0.30 -22.39
CA VAL A 511 13.12 1.62 -22.09
C VAL A 511 14.56 1.47 -21.62
N GLN A 512 15.49 2.05 -22.36
CA GLN A 512 16.91 2.02 -22.01
C GLN A 512 17.22 3.09 -20.97
N ASN A 513 18.14 2.78 -20.03
CA ASN A 513 18.57 3.72 -19.01
C ASN A 513 17.38 4.41 -18.32
N SER A 514 16.44 3.58 -17.88
CA SER A 514 15.14 4.03 -17.36
C SER A 514 15.25 4.82 -16.04
N ASP A 515 16.36 4.66 -15.33
CA ASP A 515 16.69 5.37 -14.08
C ASP A 515 17.66 6.55 -14.28
N PHE A 516 18.02 6.87 -15.53
CA PHE A 516 18.93 7.94 -15.92
C PHE A 516 20.38 7.80 -15.39
N SER A 517 20.77 6.64 -14.83
CA SER A 517 22.05 6.44 -14.14
C SER A 517 23.27 6.52 -15.07
N VAL A 518 23.12 6.17 -16.34
CA VAL A 518 24.21 6.19 -17.30
C VAL A 518 24.23 7.51 -18.05
N THR A 519 25.26 8.32 -17.80
CA THR A 519 25.42 9.65 -18.43
C THR A 519 26.43 9.64 -19.59
N GLY A 520 26.18 10.49 -20.56
CA GLY A 520 27.12 10.81 -21.63
C GLY A 520 28.19 11.78 -21.16
N THR A 521 29.14 12.10 -22.08
CA THR A 521 30.18 13.10 -21.86
C THR A 521 29.63 14.51 -21.71
N ASP A 522 28.39 14.74 -22.15
CA ASP A 522 27.62 15.97 -22.00
C ASP A 522 26.87 16.08 -20.66
N GLY A 523 27.05 15.11 -19.76
CA GLY A 523 26.39 15.05 -18.45
C GLY A 523 24.90 14.67 -18.52
N LYS A 524 24.38 14.25 -19.67
CA LYS A 524 22.97 13.88 -19.86
C LYS A 524 22.79 12.37 -19.92
N PRO A 525 21.64 11.83 -19.48
CA PRO A 525 21.37 10.41 -19.60
C PRO A 525 21.47 9.90 -21.03
N LYS A 526 22.25 8.83 -21.24
CA LYS A 526 22.34 8.15 -22.53
C LYS A 526 20.99 7.57 -22.95
N ALA A 527 20.82 7.40 -24.26
CA ALA A 527 19.62 6.86 -24.91
C ALA A 527 18.36 7.76 -24.80
N TRP A 528 18.46 8.95 -24.22
CA TRP A 528 17.36 9.91 -24.10
C TRP A 528 17.60 11.14 -24.96
N THR A 529 16.54 11.65 -25.59
CA THR A 529 16.60 12.79 -26.54
C THR A 529 15.87 13.99 -25.98
N ILE A 530 16.53 15.14 -26.00
CA ILE A 530 15.91 16.43 -25.67
C ILE A 530 15.19 16.95 -26.91
N GLY A 531 13.96 17.45 -26.73
CA GLY A 531 13.23 18.12 -27.79
C GLY A 531 14.00 19.28 -28.42
N LYS A 532 13.73 19.55 -29.66
CA LYS A 532 14.41 20.62 -30.40
C LYS A 532 14.24 21.96 -29.68
N ASN A 533 15.38 22.63 -29.39
CA ASN A 533 15.46 23.89 -28.64
C ASN A 533 15.07 23.83 -27.15
N ASP A 534 14.98 22.67 -26.56
CA ASP A 534 14.59 22.49 -25.14
C ASP A 534 15.80 22.29 -24.19
N ALA A 535 17.02 22.28 -24.72
CA ALA A 535 18.24 21.93 -23.97
C ALA A 535 18.44 22.77 -22.69
N SER A 536 18.07 24.04 -22.71
CA SER A 536 18.18 24.96 -21.56
C SER A 536 17.06 24.80 -20.54
N TYR A 537 16.06 23.99 -20.84
CA TYR A 537 14.89 23.72 -19.98
C TYR A 537 14.86 22.29 -19.42
N VAL A 538 15.91 21.53 -19.69
CA VAL A 538 16.09 20.16 -19.16
C VAL A 538 17.33 20.15 -18.28
N GLU A 539 17.15 19.95 -17.01
CA GLU A 539 18.19 19.79 -16.00
C GLU A 539 18.30 18.33 -15.54
N VAL A 540 19.51 17.82 -15.48
CA VAL A 540 19.84 16.52 -14.89
C VAL A 540 20.43 16.76 -13.51
N LEU A 541 19.83 16.20 -12.49
CA LEU A 541 20.17 16.45 -11.10
C LEU A 541 20.38 15.13 -10.35
N PRO A 542 21.31 15.08 -9.40
CA PRO A 542 21.33 13.99 -8.43
C PRO A 542 19.98 13.87 -7.73
N LEU A 543 19.56 12.66 -7.38
CA LEU A 543 18.25 12.42 -6.76
C LEU A 543 18.12 13.12 -5.40
N ASP A 544 19.22 13.24 -4.67
CA ASP A 544 19.33 13.89 -3.36
C ASP A 544 19.59 15.41 -3.43
N ALA A 545 19.73 15.99 -4.63
CA ALA A 545 19.95 17.42 -4.77
C ALA A 545 18.80 18.19 -4.07
N PRO A 546 19.10 19.08 -3.12
CA PRO A 546 18.08 19.87 -2.44
C PRO A 546 17.32 20.71 -3.46
N LYS A 547 16.02 20.68 -3.36
CA LYS A 547 15.14 21.54 -4.17
C LYS A 547 13.93 21.97 -3.40
N ASP A 548 13.71 23.18 -3.65
CA ASP A 548 12.73 24.12 -3.19
C ASP A 548 11.39 23.60 -2.66
N GLU A 549 11.04 22.38 -2.53
CA GLU A 549 9.80 21.90 -1.89
C GLU A 549 9.61 20.38 -1.93
N PHE A 550 10.40 19.63 -2.68
CA PHE A 550 10.20 18.18 -2.78
C PHE A 550 11.53 17.43 -2.61
N GLN A 551 11.78 16.94 -1.41
CA GLN A 551 12.80 15.90 -1.21
C GLN A 551 12.15 14.55 -1.50
N ALA A 552 12.72 13.80 -2.45
CA ALA A 552 12.31 12.41 -2.63
C ALA A 552 12.55 11.66 -1.32
N PRO A 553 11.57 10.89 -0.82
CA PRO A 553 11.77 10.02 0.35
C PRO A 553 12.97 9.11 0.18
N ASP A 554 13.63 8.74 1.28
CA ASP A 554 14.83 7.90 1.24
C ASP A 554 14.62 6.56 0.52
N CYS A 555 13.41 6.01 0.54
CA CYS A 555 13.04 4.80 -0.21
C CYS A 555 13.09 4.96 -1.74
N LEU A 556 13.12 6.17 -2.27
CA LEU A 556 13.31 6.45 -3.71
C LEU A 556 14.78 6.73 -4.07
N LYS A 557 15.66 6.82 -3.09
CA LYS A 557 17.09 7.02 -3.31
C LYS A 557 17.72 5.68 -3.64
N HIS A 558 17.93 5.43 -4.93
CA HIS A 558 18.79 4.35 -5.39
C HIS A 558 20.19 4.89 -5.59
N ASP A 559 21.21 4.09 -5.29
CA ASP A 559 22.59 4.44 -5.58
C ASP A 559 22.73 4.77 -7.07
N ASN A 560 23.29 5.95 -7.38
CA ASN A 560 23.54 6.47 -8.73
C ASN A 560 22.31 6.85 -9.56
N THR A 561 21.13 7.01 -8.98
CA THR A 561 19.97 7.52 -9.73
C THR A 561 20.00 9.04 -9.87
N GLN A 562 19.49 9.50 -10.97
CA GLN A 562 19.34 10.91 -11.30
C GLN A 562 17.86 11.25 -11.48
N LYS A 563 17.52 12.50 -11.26
CA LYS A 563 16.20 13.04 -11.61
C LYS A 563 16.32 14.05 -12.75
N ILE A 564 15.30 14.05 -13.59
CA ILE A 564 15.16 15.01 -14.68
C ILE A 564 14.17 16.09 -14.22
N ARG A 565 14.61 17.34 -14.34
CA ARG A 565 13.74 18.51 -14.14
C ARG A 565 13.43 19.12 -15.49
N LEU A 566 12.14 19.21 -15.80
CA LEU A 566 11.66 19.96 -16.95
C LEU A 566 11.16 21.33 -16.47
N LEU A 567 11.77 22.40 -16.96
CA LEU A 567 11.36 23.76 -16.64
C LEU A 567 10.19 24.15 -17.55
N GLY A 568 9.02 24.36 -16.96
CA GLY A 568 7.81 24.74 -17.69
C GLY A 568 7.96 26.05 -18.45
N ARG A 569 7.33 26.11 -19.64
CA ARG A 569 7.23 27.31 -20.47
C ARG A 569 5.77 27.56 -20.83
N TYR A 570 5.41 28.84 -20.89
CA TYR A 570 4.05 29.24 -21.26
C TYR A 570 3.82 29.20 -22.77
N ASP A 571 4.91 29.22 -23.60
CA ASP A 571 4.87 29.35 -25.06
C ASP A 571 5.11 28.03 -25.81
N ARG A 572 5.51 26.95 -25.11
CA ARG A 572 5.73 25.63 -25.71
C ARG A 572 5.80 24.48 -24.71
N THR A 573 5.66 23.26 -25.22
CA THR A 573 5.96 22.04 -24.49
C THR A 573 7.47 21.77 -24.48
N VAL A 574 8.02 21.48 -23.30
CA VAL A 574 9.39 20.99 -23.11
C VAL A 574 9.36 19.48 -23.08
N THR A 575 10.17 18.80 -23.89
CA THR A 575 10.16 17.36 -24.04
C THR A 575 11.52 16.72 -23.80
N TYR A 576 11.50 15.58 -23.12
CA TYR A 576 12.62 14.67 -22.94
C TYR A 576 12.10 13.26 -23.18
N TYR A 577 12.55 12.57 -24.22
CA TYR A 577 11.89 11.36 -24.68
C TYR A 577 12.88 10.31 -25.21
N GLN A 578 12.41 9.08 -25.28
CA GLN A 578 13.02 7.97 -25.98
C GLN A 578 12.04 7.41 -27.00
N GLN A 579 12.55 7.01 -28.16
CA GLN A 579 11.76 6.33 -29.19
C GLN A 579 12.23 4.89 -29.33
N PHE A 580 11.30 3.97 -29.39
CA PHE A 580 11.54 2.59 -29.76
C PHE A 580 10.53 2.14 -30.80
N ARG A 581 10.92 1.16 -31.61
CA ARG A 581 10.04 0.59 -32.62
C ARG A 581 9.79 -0.87 -32.27
N HIS A 582 8.56 -1.30 -32.42
CA HIS A 582 8.17 -2.69 -32.23
C HIS A 582 7.26 -3.12 -33.38
N TYR A 583 7.60 -4.23 -34.04
CA TYR A 583 6.74 -4.87 -35.02
C TYR A 583 5.84 -5.87 -34.28
N GLY A 584 4.78 -5.34 -33.68
CA GLY A 584 3.84 -6.11 -32.89
C GLY A 584 2.81 -6.86 -33.74
N LYS A 585 2.15 -7.80 -33.12
CA LYS A 585 0.94 -8.44 -33.62
C LYS A 585 -0.28 -7.79 -32.97
N ILE A 586 -1.44 -7.88 -33.64
CA ILE A 586 -2.70 -7.47 -33.01
C ILE A 586 -2.88 -8.29 -31.74
N GLY A 587 -3.06 -7.61 -30.59
CA GLY A 587 -3.19 -8.23 -29.26
C GLY A 587 -1.94 -8.17 -28.39
N ASP A 588 -0.80 -7.71 -28.89
CA ASP A 588 0.36 -7.43 -28.04
C ASP A 588 0.02 -6.35 -27.01
N ARG A 589 0.43 -6.56 -25.77
CA ARG A 589 0.17 -5.64 -24.66
C ARG A 589 1.47 -5.01 -24.19
N PHE A 590 1.42 -3.70 -23.96
CA PHE A 590 2.52 -2.92 -23.41
C PHE A 590 2.05 -2.28 -22.11
N THR A 591 2.94 -2.24 -21.12
CA THR A 591 2.72 -1.50 -19.88
C THR A 591 3.69 -0.33 -19.87
N VAL A 592 3.19 0.86 -19.60
CA VAL A 592 3.98 2.08 -19.39
C VAL A 592 3.78 2.47 -17.92
N GLY A 593 4.87 2.56 -17.16
CA GLY A 593 4.87 2.92 -15.75
C GLY A 593 5.85 4.08 -15.51
#